data_060ad8c820b325daa612bc5f2be8a435
#
_entry.id   060ad8c820b325daa612bc5f2be8a435
#
_cell.length_a   1.000
_cell.length_b   1.000
_cell.length_c   1.000
_cell.angle_alpha   90.00
_cell.angle_beta   90.00
_cell.angle_gamma   90.00
#
_symmetry.space_group_name_H-M   'P 1'
#
loop_
_entity.id
_entity.type
_entity.pdbx_description
1 polymer ?
#
loop_
_entity_poly.entity_id
_entity_poly.type
_entity_poly.pdbx_seq_one_letter_code
_entity_poly.pdbx_strand_id
1 'polypeptide(L)'
;KKIQDKRLRECNYGDLDGEDKNLIVYEDHIDVPFPNGESLKDVEVRVQSFINDILKEYKGKTIGIVAHRAPQLAFEVITKNISWETANENDWRKTGDWKPGWKYEID
;
A
#
# COMPACT_ATOMS: atom_id res chain seq x y z
N LYS A 1 20.99 -8.31 1.56
CA LYS A 1 20.97 -7.42 0.41
C LYS A 1 19.76 -6.51 0.46
N LYS A 2 19.98 -5.22 0.32
CA LYS A 2 18.92 -4.21 0.33
C LYS A 2 18.70 -3.70 -1.08
N ILE A 3 17.43 -3.68 -1.50
CA ILE A 3 17.05 -3.16 -2.82
C ILE A 3 15.96 -2.12 -2.61
N GLN A 4 16.08 -0.98 -3.27
CA GLN A 4 15.02 0.03 -3.29
C GLN A 4 14.18 -0.17 -4.54
N ASP A 5 12.87 -0.09 -4.37
CA ASP A 5 11.93 -0.21 -5.48
C ASP A 5 10.92 0.93 -5.41
N LYS A 6 10.86 1.71 -6.48
CA LYS A 6 9.98 2.89 -6.56
C LYS A 6 8.50 2.52 -6.47
N ARG A 7 8.15 1.29 -6.81
CA ARG A 7 6.75 0.83 -6.75
C ARG A 7 6.23 0.72 -5.32
N LEU A 8 7.12 0.74 -4.32
CA LEU A 8 6.77 0.69 -2.90
C LEU A 8 6.75 2.06 -2.23
N ARG A 9 6.95 3.15 -2.99
CA ARG A 9 6.91 4.49 -2.40
C ARG A 9 5.50 4.81 -1.92
N GLU A 10 5.42 5.77 -0.99
CA GLU A 10 4.12 6.24 -0.51
C GLU A 10 3.28 6.81 -1.65
N CYS A 11 1.97 6.85 -1.47
CA CYS A 11 1.05 7.48 -2.40
C CYS A 11 1.49 8.93 -2.64
N ASN A 12 1.46 9.34 -3.89
CA ASN A 12 1.65 10.76 -4.22
C ASN A 12 0.33 11.49 -3.93
N TYR A 13 0.31 12.23 -2.84
CA TYR A 13 -0.87 13.00 -2.43
C TYR A 13 -1.00 14.34 -3.18
N GLY A 14 -0.08 14.63 -4.09
CA GLY A 14 -0.13 15.83 -4.91
C GLY A 14 -0.16 17.11 -4.08
N ASP A 15 -1.18 17.93 -4.29
CA ASP A 15 -1.31 19.22 -3.61
C ASP A 15 -1.48 19.09 -2.09
N LEU A 16 -1.83 17.90 -1.60
CA LEU A 16 -2.01 17.66 -0.17
C LEU A 16 -0.73 17.17 0.52
N ASP A 17 0.36 16.96 -0.22
CA ASP A 17 1.64 16.58 0.35
C ASP A 17 2.14 17.68 1.31
N GLY A 18 2.49 17.27 2.52
CA GLY A 18 2.97 18.20 3.55
C GLY A 18 1.88 18.94 4.29
N GLU A 19 0.62 18.74 3.92
CA GLU A 19 -0.51 19.32 4.62
C GLU A 19 -0.91 18.47 5.83
N ASP A 20 -1.87 18.97 6.63
CA ASP A 20 -2.41 18.25 7.77
C ASP A 20 -2.95 16.90 7.32
N LYS A 21 -2.58 15.83 8.05
CA LYS A 21 -3.03 14.46 7.75
C LYS A 21 -4.55 14.33 7.74
N ASN A 22 -5.26 15.17 8.46
CA ASN A 22 -6.72 15.17 8.51
C ASN A 22 -7.36 15.56 7.17
N LEU A 23 -6.61 16.20 6.28
CA LEU A 23 -7.06 16.53 4.93
C LEU A 23 -6.97 15.37 3.96
N ILE A 24 -6.26 14.29 4.33
CA ILE A 24 -6.08 13.13 3.49
C ILE A 24 -7.14 12.09 3.84
N VAL A 25 -8.19 12.06 3.02
CA VAL A 25 -9.32 11.15 3.21
C VAL A 25 -9.24 10.06 2.14
N TYR A 26 -8.82 8.87 2.52
CA TYR A 26 -8.60 7.76 1.59
C TYR A 26 -9.87 7.37 0.84
N GLU A 27 -11.02 7.36 1.51
CA GLU A 27 -12.29 6.93 0.92
C GLU A 27 -12.69 7.77 -0.30
N ASP A 28 -12.28 9.04 -0.34
CA ASP A 28 -12.60 9.94 -1.45
C ASP A 28 -11.68 9.76 -2.65
N HIS A 29 -10.57 9.01 -2.49
CA HIS A 29 -9.51 8.92 -3.49
C HIS A 29 -9.14 7.50 -3.86
N ILE A 30 -10.05 6.57 -3.68
CA ILE A 30 -9.84 5.18 -4.11
C ILE A 30 -9.72 5.15 -5.64
N ASP A 31 -10.70 5.72 -6.34
CA ASP A 31 -10.72 5.77 -7.81
C ASP A 31 -10.32 7.15 -8.35
N VAL A 32 -10.56 8.20 -7.58
CA VAL A 32 -10.32 9.59 -8.00
C VAL A 32 -8.97 10.05 -7.45
N PRO A 33 -8.01 10.41 -8.31
CA PRO A 33 -6.69 10.85 -7.84
C PRO A 33 -6.77 12.04 -6.89
N PHE A 34 -5.84 12.08 -5.94
CA PHE A 34 -5.60 13.32 -5.19
C PHE A 34 -5.22 14.43 -6.19
N PRO A 35 -5.57 15.68 -5.93
CA PRO A 35 -5.24 16.77 -6.87
C PRO A 35 -3.76 16.79 -7.20
N ASN A 36 -3.41 16.64 -8.48
CA ASN A 36 -2.05 16.53 -8.99
C ASN A 36 -1.25 15.34 -8.43
N GLY A 37 -1.95 14.29 -7.99
CA GLY A 37 -1.33 13.12 -7.40
C GLY A 37 -1.87 11.80 -7.96
N GLU A 38 -1.78 10.76 -7.15
CA GLU A 38 -2.27 9.41 -7.50
C GLU A 38 -3.62 9.14 -6.83
N SER A 39 -4.34 8.14 -7.36
CA SER A 39 -5.43 7.48 -6.62
C SER A 39 -4.86 6.28 -5.87
N LEU A 40 -5.63 5.71 -4.95
CA LEU A 40 -5.20 4.49 -4.26
C LEU A 40 -5.14 3.30 -5.22
N LYS A 41 -5.99 3.27 -6.25
CA LYS A 41 -5.90 2.24 -7.29
C LYS A 41 -4.63 2.36 -8.12
N ASP A 42 -4.11 3.55 -8.32
CA ASP A 42 -2.80 3.73 -8.96
C ASP A 42 -1.69 3.09 -8.12
N VAL A 43 -1.76 3.26 -6.80
CA VAL A 43 -0.82 2.60 -5.88
C VAL A 43 -0.96 1.07 -5.97
N GLU A 44 -2.19 0.57 -6.01
CA GLU A 44 -2.46 -0.86 -6.14
C GLU A 44 -1.82 -1.44 -7.40
N VAL A 45 -1.95 -0.77 -8.54
CA VAL A 45 -1.39 -1.23 -9.81
C VAL A 45 0.13 -1.39 -9.72
N ARG A 46 0.83 -0.41 -9.17
CA ARG A 46 2.30 -0.50 -9.08
C ARG A 46 2.77 -1.51 -8.02
N VAL A 47 2.02 -1.68 -6.93
CA VAL A 47 2.32 -2.71 -5.93
C VAL A 47 2.06 -4.10 -6.52
N GLN A 48 1.00 -4.29 -7.31
CA GLN A 48 0.73 -5.55 -8.00
C GLN A 48 1.88 -5.93 -8.93
N SER A 49 2.41 -4.96 -9.68
CA SER A 49 3.57 -5.18 -10.55
C SER A 49 4.78 -5.66 -9.75
N PHE A 50 5.03 -5.04 -8.60
CA PHE A 50 6.10 -5.44 -7.69
C PHE A 50 5.92 -6.88 -7.21
N ILE A 51 4.71 -7.23 -6.77
CA ILE A 51 4.40 -8.59 -6.30
C ILE A 51 4.61 -9.61 -7.40
N ASN A 52 4.17 -9.33 -8.61
CA ASN A 52 4.33 -10.23 -9.74
C ASN A 52 5.80 -10.54 -10.01
N ASP A 53 6.66 -9.53 -9.95
CA ASP A 53 8.10 -9.70 -10.16
C ASP A 53 8.75 -10.51 -9.04
N ILE A 54 8.35 -10.24 -7.80
CA ILE A 54 8.88 -10.98 -6.63
C ILE A 54 8.50 -12.46 -6.71
N LEU A 55 7.29 -12.77 -7.12
CA LEU A 55 6.85 -14.15 -7.26
C LEU A 55 7.70 -14.91 -8.27
N LYS A 56 8.17 -14.24 -9.32
CA LYS A 56 9.03 -14.86 -10.33
C LYS A 56 10.46 -15.05 -9.84
N GLU A 57 11.03 -14.01 -9.20
CA GLU A 57 12.45 -13.98 -8.86
C GLU A 57 12.79 -14.69 -7.56
N TYR A 58 11.86 -14.69 -6.60
CA TYR A 58 12.13 -15.14 -5.23
C TYR A 58 11.13 -16.20 -4.75
N LYS A 59 10.66 -17.01 -5.66
CA LYS A 59 9.69 -18.07 -5.32
C LYS A 59 10.23 -18.97 -4.20
N GLY A 60 9.40 -19.21 -3.20
CA GLY A 60 9.75 -20.05 -2.05
C GLY A 60 10.63 -19.38 -1.01
N LYS A 61 10.90 -18.08 -1.16
CA LYS A 61 11.76 -17.34 -0.22
C LYS A 61 10.97 -16.40 0.66
N THR A 62 11.54 -16.05 1.81
CA THR A 62 10.99 -15.05 2.70
C THR A 62 11.66 -13.71 2.42
N ILE A 63 10.86 -12.68 2.21
CA ILE A 63 11.34 -11.34 1.87
C ILE A 63 10.80 -10.34 2.88
N GLY A 64 11.68 -9.52 3.44
CA GLY A 64 11.29 -8.40 4.28
C GLY A 64 11.06 -7.15 3.44
N ILE A 65 9.96 -6.47 3.67
CA ILE A 65 9.60 -5.25 2.94
C ILE A 65 9.34 -4.14 3.96
N VAL A 66 9.92 -2.97 3.70
CA VAL A 66 9.65 -1.75 4.45
C VAL A 66 8.93 -0.78 3.52
N ALA A 67 7.75 -0.37 3.89
CA ALA A 67 6.93 0.51 3.06
C ALA A 67 6.09 1.45 3.93
N HIS A 68 5.33 2.30 3.28
CA HIS A 68 4.47 3.28 3.91
C HIS A 68 3.02 2.80 3.95
N ARG A 69 2.12 3.66 4.45
CA ARG A 69 0.71 3.31 4.66
C ARG A 69 -0.01 2.81 3.41
N ALA A 70 0.01 3.59 2.34
CA ALA A 70 -0.76 3.23 1.15
C ALA A 70 -0.27 1.94 0.49
N PRO A 71 1.05 1.74 0.27
CA PRO A 71 1.54 0.46 -0.22
C PRO A 71 1.21 -0.72 0.72
N GLN A 72 1.28 -0.54 2.03
CA GLN A 72 0.94 -1.61 2.98
C GLN A 72 -0.53 -1.98 2.87
N LEU A 73 -1.42 -1.01 2.74
CA LEU A 73 -2.85 -1.28 2.52
C LEU A 73 -3.08 -1.95 1.16
N ALA A 74 -2.31 -1.58 0.14
CA ALA A 74 -2.37 -2.27 -1.16
C ALA A 74 -2.02 -3.75 -1.04
N PHE A 75 -1.03 -4.11 -0.24
CA PHE A 75 -0.74 -5.52 0.06
C PHE A 75 -1.95 -6.23 0.66
N GLU A 76 -2.66 -5.58 1.58
CA GLU A 76 -3.88 -6.14 2.16
C GLU A 76 -4.95 -6.38 1.10
N VAL A 77 -5.19 -5.39 0.25
CA VAL A 77 -6.18 -5.47 -0.84
C VAL A 77 -5.86 -6.61 -1.80
N ILE A 78 -4.61 -6.69 -2.23
CA ILE A 78 -4.17 -7.66 -3.25
C ILE A 78 -4.13 -9.08 -2.67
N THR A 79 -3.48 -9.27 -1.53
CA THR A 79 -3.22 -10.61 -1.01
C THR A 79 -4.44 -11.22 -0.34
N LYS A 80 -5.30 -10.42 0.25
CA LYS A 80 -6.51 -10.89 0.93
C LYS A 80 -7.76 -10.79 0.06
N ASN A 81 -7.62 -10.19 -1.12
CA ASN A 81 -8.74 -9.99 -2.06
C ASN A 81 -9.91 -9.25 -1.39
N ILE A 82 -9.58 -8.16 -0.70
CA ILE A 82 -10.57 -7.30 -0.04
C ILE A 82 -10.63 -5.93 -0.73
N SER A 83 -11.70 -5.18 -0.47
CA SER A 83 -11.84 -3.83 -1.02
C SER A 83 -10.92 -2.84 -0.30
N TRP A 84 -10.66 -1.70 -0.94
CA TRP A 84 -9.95 -0.60 -0.30
C TRP A 84 -10.71 -0.07 0.92
N GLU A 85 -12.03 -0.02 0.84
CA GLU A 85 -12.88 0.39 1.96
C GLU A 85 -12.64 -0.48 3.18
N THR A 86 -12.65 -1.81 2.98
CA THR A 86 -12.41 -2.79 4.06
C THR A 86 -10.99 -2.67 4.60
N ALA A 87 -9.98 -2.57 3.72
CA ALA A 87 -8.59 -2.43 4.14
C ALA A 87 -8.40 -1.16 4.97
N ASN A 88 -9.00 -0.07 4.55
CA ASN A 88 -8.91 1.21 5.25
C ASN A 88 -9.58 1.16 6.63
N GLU A 89 -10.76 0.52 6.74
CA GLU A 89 -11.45 0.34 8.02
C GLU A 89 -10.64 -0.48 9.01
N ASN A 90 -9.94 -1.50 8.53
CA ASN A 90 -9.15 -2.41 9.34
C ASN A 90 -7.70 -1.96 9.54
N ASP A 91 -7.35 -0.78 9.07
CA ASP A 91 -6.00 -0.24 9.20
C ASP A 91 -5.63 -0.15 10.69
N TRP A 92 -4.51 -0.79 11.08
CA TRP A 92 -4.05 -0.80 12.46
C TRP A 92 -3.84 0.61 13.03
N ARG A 93 -3.61 1.58 12.16
CA ARG A 93 -3.44 2.99 12.55
C ARG A 93 -4.74 3.58 13.12
N LYS A 94 -5.88 3.02 12.72
CA LYS A 94 -7.21 3.40 13.23
C LYS A 94 -7.62 2.56 14.42
N THR A 95 -7.30 1.25 14.39
CA THR A 95 -7.74 0.29 15.42
C THR A 95 -6.79 0.25 16.62
N GLY A 96 -5.57 0.75 16.47
CA GLY A 96 -4.56 0.68 17.52
C GLY A 96 -3.88 -0.69 17.66
N ASP A 97 -4.11 -1.59 16.74
CA ASP A 97 -3.58 -2.97 16.79
C ASP A 97 -2.17 -3.04 16.19
N TRP A 98 -1.26 -2.22 16.71
CA TRP A 98 0.13 -2.22 16.21
C TRP A 98 0.80 -3.58 16.41
N LYS A 99 1.57 -3.98 15.41
CA LYS A 99 2.40 -5.19 15.44
C LYS A 99 3.79 -4.84 14.94
N PRO A 100 4.83 -5.59 15.36
CA PRO A 100 6.18 -5.37 14.84
C PRO A 100 6.31 -5.73 13.35
N GLY A 101 5.34 -6.45 12.78
CA GLY A 101 5.31 -6.77 11.35
C GLY A 101 4.05 -7.50 10.98
N TRP A 102 3.80 -7.57 9.67
CA TRP A 102 2.67 -8.30 9.10
C TRP A 102 3.21 -9.33 8.13
N LYS A 103 2.66 -10.54 8.21
CA LYS A 103 3.07 -11.63 7.33
C LYS A 103 2.05 -11.79 6.22
N TYR A 104 2.53 -11.86 4.98
CA TYR A 104 1.72 -12.18 3.82
C TYR A 104 2.28 -13.40 3.13
N GLU A 105 1.43 -14.37 2.82
CA GLU A 105 1.81 -15.53 2.03
C GLU A 105 1.23 -15.36 0.64
N ILE A 106 2.12 -15.41 -0.36
CA ILE A 106 1.77 -15.14 -1.75
C ILE A 106 2.27 -16.32 -2.59
N ASP A 107 1.35 -16.99 -3.26
CA ASP A 107 1.66 -18.12 -4.13
C ASP A 107 1.66 -17.71 -5.60
#